data_af56a2aab61e915ae1c74e6125fd2cc0
#
_entry.id   af56a2aab61e915ae1c74e6125fd2cc0
#
_cell.length_a   1.000
_cell.length_b   1.000
_cell.length_c   1.000
_cell.angle_alpha   90.00
_cell.angle_beta   90.00
_cell.angle_gamma   90.00
#
_symmetry.space_group_name_H-M   'P 1'
#
loop_
_entity.id
_entity.type
_entity.pdbx_description
1 polymer ?
#
loop_
_entity_poly.entity_id
_entity_poly.type
_entity_poly.pdbx_seq_one_letter_code
_entity_poly.pdbx_strand_id
1 'polypeptide(L)'
;MQKSILSSILLLGAVCAQANNYTVTSPNGKLVMNVKCEGGKASYTVDLNGKQMLAASALGLVANYGDFSQGLTMGTLKGAPKHLTYVMDHTKKSHVEKDVYEATIGFLNAKKDSMTLYLHVSDNDVAYKYEMSRPKKDNPKSVIIYKEVSGFNFPEKTTTFLCPQITPMTGWERTKPSYEEEYTPDAQMNVKSQFGVGYTFPCLFKVGEDGWVLVSETGVSSAYPGSRLSDYEPGKGYTVAFPQKGENNGVGSEFAGIPLPGETPWRTITVGASLAPIVETTIPYDVVEPLYEASQNYKPSRYTWSWLIWQDESINYDDQVK
;
A
#
# COMPACT_ATOMS: atom_id res chain seq x y z
N MET A 1 20.14 59.20 41.10
CA MET A 1 20.59 57.92 40.52
C MET A 1 19.36 57.08 40.21
N GLN A 2 18.83 57.16 38.99
CA GLN A 2 17.72 56.39 38.49
C GLN A 2 18.27 55.14 37.74
N LYS A 3 17.95 53.94 38.20
CA LYS A 3 18.31 52.70 37.50
C LYS A 3 17.17 52.35 36.58
N SER A 4 17.43 52.45 35.27
CA SER A 4 16.56 51.90 34.22
C SER A 4 16.69 50.38 34.16
N ILE A 5 15.59 49.69 34.37
CA ILE A 5 15.48 48.26 34.16
C ILE A 5 15.00 48.06 32.73
N LEU A 6 15.86 47.57 31.83
CA LEU A 6 15.50 47.14 30.49
C LEU A 6 14.87 45.73 30.60
N SER A 7 13.57 45.66 30.35
CA SER A 7 12.84 44.40 30.26
C SER A 7 12.96 43.89 28.82
N SER A 8 13.74 42.86 28.61
CA SER A 8 13.83 42.16 27.32
C SER A 8 12.63 41.26 27.17
N ILE A 9 11.69 41.62 26.29
CA ILE A 9 10.59 40.80 25.88
C ILE A 9 11.11 39.80 24.84
N LEU A 10 11.23 38.54 25.27
CA LEU A 10 11.49 37.44 24.34
C LEU A 10 10.20 37.15 23.57
N LEU A 11 10.11 37.57 22.31
CA LEU A 11 9.06 37.14 21.39
C LEU A 11 9.35 35.65 21.02
N LEU A 12 8.66 34.73 21.68
CA LEU A 12 8.54 33.37 21.14
C LEU A 12 7.64 33.45 19.89
N GLY A 13 8.26 33.46 18.73
CA GLY A 13 7.54 33.25 17.48
C GLY A 13 6.94 31.83 17.45
N ALA A 14 5.64 31.74 17.68
CA ALA A 14 4.90 30.53 17.37
C ALA A 14 4.97 30.32 15.85
N VAL A 15 5.78 29.35 15.40
CA VAL A 15 5.73 28.88 14.03
C VAL A 15 4.40 28.10 13.91
N CYS A 16 3.36 28.79 13.47
CA CYS A 16 2.14 28.14 12.99
C CYS A 16 2.53 27.32 11.76
N ALA A 17 2.72 26.01 11.92
CA ALA A 17 2.78 25.10 10.79
C ALA A 17 1.44 25.22 10.05
N GLN A 18 1.46 25.83 8.88
CA GLN A 18 0.30 25.92 7.99
C GLN A 18 -0.02 24.49 7.56
N ALA A 19 -1.19 24.00 7.92
CA ALA A 19 -1.66 22.68 7.48
C ALA A 19 -1.90 22.76 5.97
N ASN A 20 -0.97 22.19 5.19
CA ASN A 20 -1.19 22.01 3.77
C ASN A 20 -2.18 20.86 3.59
N ASN A 21 -3.20 21.09 2.81
CA ASN A 21 -4.22 20.10 2.45
C ASN A 21 -4.44 20.14 0.94
N TYR A 22 -4.36 18.97 0.30
CA TYR A 22 -4.62 18.81 -1.12
C TYR A 22 -5.72 17.80 -1.35
N THR A 23 -6.63 18.13 -2.25
CA THR A 23 -7.70 17.24 -2.69
C THR A 23 -7.43 16.80 -4.12
N VAL A 24 -7.49 15.49 -4.34
CA VAL A 24 -7.46 14.85 -5.65
C VAL A 24 -8.78 14.14 -5.85
N THR A 25 -9.44 14.47 -6.96
CA THR A 25 -10.78 13.96 -7.28
C THR A 25 -10.72 13.13 -8.55
N SER A 26 -11.45 12.01 -8.55
CA SER A 26 -11.60 11.16 -9.73
C SER A 26 -12.24 11.92 -10.91
N PRO A 27 -12.06 11.46 -12.15
CA PRO A 27 -12.66 12.08 -13.34
C PRO A 27 -14.17 12.27 -13.25
N ASN A 28 -14.90 11.30 -12.70
CA ASN A 28 -16.35 11.38 -12.50
C ASN A 28 -16.79 12.20 -11.27
N GLY A 29 -15.83 12.74 -10.49
CA GLY A 29 -16.08 13.58 -9.32
C GLY A 29 -16.57 12.85 -8.07
N LYS A 30 -16.65 11.51 -8.06
CA LYS A 30 -17.29 10.74 -6.98
C LYS A 30 -16.30 10.23 -5.94
N LEU A 31 -15.10 9.83 -6.36
CA LEU A 31 -14.03 9.38 -5.47
C LEU A 31 -13.10 10.55 -5.17
N VAL A 32 -12.88 10.82 -3.90
CA VAL A 32 -12.08 11.96 -3.44
C VAL A 32 -11.03 11.48 -2.46
N MET A 33 -9.76 11.79 -2.75
CA MET A 33 -8.64 11.60 -1.83
C MET A 33 -8.17 12.94 -1.32
N ASN A 34 -8.13 13.12 0.00
CA ASN A 34 -7.53 14.28 0.63
C ASN A 34 -6.20 13.88 1.25
N VAL A 35 -5.14 14.62 0.96
CA VAL A 35 -3.80 14.43 1.55
C VAL A 35 -3.47 15.65 2.38
N LYS A 36 -3.13 15.46 3.64
CA LYS A 36 -2.74 16.55 4.55
C LYS A 36 -1.44 16.26 5.28
N CYS A 37 -0.74 17.32 5.68
CA CYS A 37 0.39 17.24 6.57
C CYS A 37 0.14 18.19 7.76
N GLU A 38 -0.12 17.62 8.93
CA GLU A 38 -0.46 18.34 10.14
C GLU A 38 0.51 17.94 11.26
N GLY A 39 1.09 18.94 11.93
CA GLY A 39 2.11 18.68 12.95
C GLY A 39 3.33 17.89 12.44
N GLY A 40 3.64 18.01 11.14
CA GLY A 40 4.73 17.26 10.51
C GLY A 40 4.44 15.80 10.25
N LYS A 41 3.18 15.35 10.30
CA LYS A 41 2.73 14.00 9.98
C LYS A 41 1.82 14.03 8.76
N ALA A 42 2.18 13.28 7.73
CA ALA A 42 1.36 13.14 6.54
C ALA A 42 0.28 12.07 6.73
N SER A 43 -0.92 12.33 6.23
CA SER A 43 -2.05 11.40 6.24
C SER A 43 -2.97 11.66 5.05
N TYR A 44 -3.86 10.70 4.79
CA TYR A 44 -4.89 10.82 3.76
C TYR A 44 -6.23 10.28 4.23
N THR A 45 -7.30 10.68 3.55
CA THR A 45 -8.66 10.11 3.64
C THR A 45 -9.14 9.75 2.25
N VAL A 46 -10.10 8.84 2.16
CA VAL A 46 -10.78 8.50 0.91
C VAL A 46 -12.28 8.52 1.14
N ASP A 47 -12.99 9.27 0.29
CA ASP A 47 -14.44 9.39 0.31
C ASP A 47 -15.02 8.95 -1.03
N LEU A 48 -16.13 8.22 -1.03
CA LEU A 48 -16.91 7.86 -2.22
C LEU A 48 -18.32 8.43 -2.09
N ASN A 49 -18.76 9.25 -3.06
CA ASN A 49 -20.09 9.91 -3.05
C ASN A 49 -20.34 10.71 -1.74
N GLY A 50 -19.29 11.32 -1.18
CA GLY A 50 -19.36 12.06 0.08
C GLY A 50 -19.44 11.19 1.35
N LYS A 51 -19.30 9.86 1.23
CA LYS A 51 -19.24 8.93 2.35
C LYS A 51 -17.80 8.48 2.60
N GLN A 52 -17.37 8.56 3.84
CA GLN A 52 -15.99 8.18 4.21
C GLN A 52 -15.79 6.68 4.11
N MET A 53 -14.88 6.28 3.22
CA MET A 53 -14.48 4.89 3.02
C MET A 53 -13.18 4.56 3.78
N LEU A 54 -12.23 5.50 3.81
CA LEU A 54 -11.08 5.44 4.70
C LEU A 54 -11.01 6.73 5.53
N ALA A 55 -10.90 6.56 6.83
CA ALA A 55 -10.60 7.63 7.78
C ALA A 55 -9.12 8.04 7.69
N ALA A 56 -8.71 9.05 8.45
CA ALA A 56 -7.34 9.55 8.42
C ALA A 56 -6.32 8.41 8.61
N SER A 57 -5.59 8.13 7.56
CA SER A 57 -4.63 7.04 7.43
C SER A 57 -3.23 7.61 7.23
N ALA A 58 -2.23 7.09 7.94
CA ALA A 58 -0.87 7.62 7.90
C ALA A 58 -0.19 7.41 6.54
N LEU A 59 0.74 8.30 6.19
CA LEU A 59 1.65 8.18 5.06
C LEU A 59 3.08 8.33 5.53
N GLY A 60 4.00 7.60 4.89
CA GLY A 60 5.43 7.73 5.11
C GLY A 60 6.15 6.41 5.38
N LEU A 61 7.44 6.52 5.63
CA LEU A 61 8.32 5.38 5.90
C LEU A 61 9.51 5.80 6.77
N VAL A 62 10.21 4.80 7.33
CA VAL A 62 11.43 4.97 8.11
C VAL A 62 12.57 4.25 7.40
N ALA A 63 13.62 4.99 7.07
CA ALA A 63 14.77 4.49 6.33
C ALA A 63 16.06 4.67 7.12
N ASN A 64 17.11 3.97 6.73
CA ASN A 64 18.42 4.01 7.42
C ASN A 64 19.07 5.40 7.43
N TYR A 65 18.75 6.29 6.50
CA TYR A 65 19.28 7.65 6.48
C TYR A 65 18.30 8.73 6.96
N GLY A 66 17.02 8.41 7.13
CA GLY A 66 16.04 9.40 7.57
C GLY A 66 14.68 8.82 7.93
N ASP A 67 13.98 9.53 8.79
CA ASP A 67 12.59 9.29 9.15
C ASP A 67 11.70 10.18 8.27
N PHE A 68 10.78 9.57 7.53
CA PHE A 68 9.78 10.22 6.68
C PHE A 68 8.35 9.93 7.18
N SER A 69 8.20 9.59 8.47
CA SER A 69 6.91 9.41 9.12
C SER A 69 6.49 10.59 10.00
N GLN A 70 7.44 11.49 10.30
CA GLN A 70 7.24 12.66 11.15
C GLN A 70 8.24 13.77 10.85
N GLY A 71 7.98 14.97 11.38
CA GLY A 71 8.82 16.14 11.13
C GLY A 71 8.85 16.56 9.64
N LEU A 72 7.79 16.23 8.91
CA LEU A 72 7.68 16.46 7.48
C LEU A 72 7.26 17.89 7.18
N THR A 73 7.79 18.42 6.09
CA THR A 73 7.29 19.60 5.39
C THR A 73 6.74 19.13 4.05
N MET A 74 5.47 19.40 3.80
CA MET A 74 4.78 19.04 2.55
C MET A 74 4.97 20.17 1.52
N GLY A 75 5.40 19.79 0.32
CA GLY A 75 5.52 20.68 -0.83
C GLY A 75 4.21 20.82 -1.59
N THR A 76 4.28 21.44 -2.76
CA THR A 76 3.12 21.68 -3.64
C THR A 76 2.71 20.41 -4.37
N LEU A 77 1.40 20.18 -4.47
CA LEU A 77 0.82 19.16 -5.35
C LEU A 77 1.02 19.59 -6.81
N LYS A 78 1.50 18.66 -7.63
CA LYS A 78 1.58 18.81 -9.10
C LYS A 78 0.83 17.64 -9.70
N GLY A 79 -0.12 17.88 -10.58
CA GLY A 79 -0.90 16.80 -11.18
C GLY A 79 -1.60 17.24 -12.45
N ALA A 80 -2.03 16.24 -13.22
CA ALA A 80 -2.78 16.42 -14.46
C ALA A 80 -3.69 15.24 -14.73
N PRO A 81 -4.79 15.43 -15.48
CA PRO A 81 -5.55 14.34 -16.04
C PRO A 81 -4.71 13.60 -17.07
N LYS A 82 -4.93 12.28 -17.17
CA LYS A 82 -4.30 11.38 -18.15
C LYS A 82 -5.35 10.43 -18.69
N HIS A 83 -5.30 10.20 -19.99
CA HIS A 83 -6.12 9.21 -20.66
C HIS A 83 -5.34 7.92 -20.82
N LEU A 84 -5.91 6.80 -20.38
CA LEU A 84 -5.34 5.47 -20.50
C LEU A 84 -6.13 4.67 -21.53
N THR A 85 -5.42 4.02 -22.45
CA THR A 85 -5.97 3.04 -23.37
C THR A 85 -4.97 1.90 -23.54
N TYR A 86 -5.43 0.67 -23.33
CA TYR A 86 -4.62 -0.53 -23.53
C TYR A 86 -5.50 -1.78 -23.70
N VAL A 87 -4.90 -2.84 -24.22
CA VAL A 87 -5.56 -4.13 -24.43
C VAL A 87 -4.92 -5.17 -23.50
N MET A 88 -5.77 -6.00 -22.90
CA MET A 88 -5.35 -7.14 -22.09
C MET A 88 -6.00 -8.40 -22.64
N ASP A 89 -5.18 -9.32 -23.12
CA ASP A 89 -5.68 -10.60 -23.59
C ASP A 89 -6.07 -11.52 -22.44
N HIS A 90 -7.18 -12.23 -22.60
CA HIS A 90 -7.62 -13.31 -21.70
C HIS A 90 -7.86 -12.88 -20.24
N THR A 91 -8.22 -11.62 -19.99
CA THR A 91 -8.55 -11.10 -18.66
C THR A 91 -10.02 -10.67 -18.56
N LYS A 92 -10.43 -10.20 -17.39
CA LYS A 92 -11.79 -9.72 -17.11
C LYS A 92 -12.24 -8.53 -17.98
N LYS A 93 -11.30 -7.73 -18.49
CA LYS A 93 -11.53 -6.64 -19.45
C LYS A 93 -10.46 -6.71 -20.52
N SER A 94 -10.82 -7.03 -21.74
CA SER A 94 -9.86 -7.11 -22.86
C SER A 94 -9.50 -5.75 -23.45
N HIS A 95 -10.37 -4.75 -23.29
CA HIS A 95 -10.10 -3.37 -23.71
C HIS A 95 -10.38 -2.42 -22.56
N VAL A 96 -9.40 -1.59 -22.23
CA VAL A 96 -9.50 -0.57 -21.19
C VAL A 96 -9.32 0.79 -21.81
N GLU A 97 -10.28 1.66 -21.59
CA GLU A 97 -10.27 3.07 -21.96
C GLU A 97 -10.87 3.87 -20.81
N LYS A 98 -10.08 4.72 -20.20
CA LYS A 98 -10.53 5.55 -19.06
C LYS A 98 -9.65 6.77 -18.84
N ASP A 99 -10.24 7.78 -18.21
CA ASP A 99 -9.51 8.92 -17.69
C ASP A 99 -9.11 8.66 -16.25
N VAL A 100 -7.94 9.20 -15.86
CA VAL A 100 -7.39 9.15 -14.51
C VAL A 100 -6.77 10.50 -14.17
N TYR A 101 -6.51 10.73 -12.89
CA TYR A 101 -5.75 11.87 -12.44
C TYR A 101 -4.46 11.38 -11.78
N GLU A 102 -3.31 11.81 -12.30
CA GLU A 102 -2.00 11.50 -11.72
C GLU A 102 -1.43 12.75 -11.06
N ALA A 103 -0.85 12.58 -9.86
CA ALA A 103 -0.27 13.70 -9.13
C ALA A 103 0.97 13.27 -8.33
N THR A 104 1.75 14.27 -7.94
CA THR A 104 2.92 14.11 -7.07
C THR A 104 2.91 15.15 -5.97
N ILE A 105 3.39 14.78 -4.78
CA ILE A 105 3.60 15.66 -3.65
C ILE A 105 4.99 15.38 -3.08
N GLY A 106 5.86 16.37 -3.07
CA GLY A 106 7.19 16.26 -2.45
C GLY A 106 7.09 16.45 -0.93
N PHE A 107 7.86 15.68 -0.18
CA PHE A 107 8.05 15.83 1.26
C PHE A 107 9.52 16.00 1.58
N LEU A 108 9.81 16.85 2.54
CA LEU A 108 11.14 16.99 3.14
C LEU A 108 11.06 16.55 4.61
N ASN A 109 11.99 15.70 5.03
CA ASN A 109 12.13 15.35 6.43
C ASN A 109 12.89 16.44 7.22
N ALA A 110 13.08 16.23 8.52
CA ALA A 110 13.79 17.19 9.37
C ALA A 110 15.25 17.45 8.93
N LYS A 111 15.88 16.50 8.23
CA LYS A 111 17.23 16.63 7.66
C LYS A 111 17.24 17.26 6.26
N LYS A 112 16.08 17.61 5.72
CA LYS A 112 15.89 18.12 4.34
C LYS A 112 16.16 17.09 3.25
N ASP A 113 16.13 15.79 3.57
CA ASP A 113 16.09 14.73 2.57
C ASP A 113 14.69 14.65 1.98
N SER A 114 14.61 14.24 0.70
CA SER A 114 13.39 14.30 -0.10
C SER A 114 12.78 12.90 -0.31
N MET A 115 11.46 12.86 -0.18
CA MET A 115 10.60 11.76 -0.59
C MET A 115 9.44 12.32 -1.43
N THR A 116 9.10 11.67 -2.53
CA THR A 116 7.96 12.05 -3.36
C THR A 116 6.86 11.01 -3.25
N LEU A 117 5.65 11.44 -2.93
CA LEU A 117 4.43 10.65 -3.01
C LEU A 117 3.86 10.78 -4.43
N TYR A 118 3.72 9.65 -5.12
CA TYR A 118 2.99 9.54 -6.38
C TYR A 118 1.57 9.09 -6.10
N LEU A 119 0.62 9.69 -6.79
CA LEU A 119 -0.81 9.41 -6.68
C LEU A 119 -1.38 9.08 -8.04
N HIS A 120 -2.24 8.09 -8.09
CA HIS A 120 -3.08 7.75 -9.23
C HIS A 120 -4.51 7.58 -8.74
N VAL A 121 -5.46 8.31 -9.33
CA VAL A 121 -6.87 8.28 -8.94
C VAL A 121 -7.71 8.07 -10.19
N SER A 122 -8.43 6.96 -10.24
CA SER A 122 -9.46 6.66 -11.22
C SER A 122 -10.85 6.75 -10.59
N ASP A 123 -11.89 6.40 -11.32
CA ASP A 123 -13.28 6.50 -10.82
C ASP A 123 -13.57 5.61 -9.61
N ASN A 124 -12.83 4.52 -9.45
CA ASN A 124 -13.00 3.56 -8.36
C ASN A 124 -11.70 3.19 -7.65
N ASP A 125 -10.57 3.71 -8.10
CA ASP A 125 -9.27 3.30 -7.55
C ASP A 125 -8.44 4.49 -7.12
N VAL A 126 -7.77 4.34 -6.01
CA VAL A 126 -6.66 5.17 -5.56
C VAL A 126 -5.42 4.28 -5.47
N ALA A 127 -4.32 4.70 -6.06
CA ALA A 127 -3.03 4.08 -5.82
C ALA A 127 -1.99 5.13 -5.44
N TYR A 128 -1.04 4.74 -4.58
CA TYR A 128 0.09 5.59 -4.23
C TYR A 128 1.36 4.78 -4.02
N LYS A 129 2.50 5.41 -4.28
CA LYS A 129 3.84 4.91 -3.97
C LYS A 129 4.75 6.03 -3.53
N TYR A 130 5.88 5.68 -2.95
CA TYR A 130 6.93 6.64 -2.60
C TYR A 130 8.13 6.45 -3.50
N GLU A 131 8.71 7.57 -3.93
CA GLU A 131 10.04 7.62 -4.51
C GLU A 131 11.00 8.24 -3.49
N MET A 132 12.09 7.55 -3.24
CA MET A 132 13.16 8.00 -2.37
C MET A 132 14.26 8.61 -3.21
N SER A 133 14.48 9.91 -3.02
CA SER A 133 15.58 10.61 -3.67
C SER A 133 16.91 10.31 -2.97
N ARG A 134 18.00 10.42 -3.72
CA ARG A 134 19.33 10.27 -3.14
C ARG A 134 19.67 11.46 -2.25
N PRO A 135 19.99 11.28 -0.94
CA PRO A 135 20.45 12.35 -0.09
C PRO A 135 21.70 13.02 -0.65
N LYS A 136 21.76 14.35 -0.54
CA LYS A 136 22.94 15.11 -0.99
C LYS A 136 24.17 14.82 -0.14
N LYS A 137 23.95 14.66 1.18
CA LYS A 137 25.01 14.27 2.11
C LYS A 137 25.29 12.77 1.97
N ASP A 138 26.57 12.43 1.95
CA ASP A 138 27.08 11.06 1.84
C ASP A 138 26.69 10.32 0.56
N ASN A 139 25.79 10.85 -0.26
CA ASN A 139 25.38 10.37 -1.59
C ASN A 139 25.25 8.82 -1.67
N PRO A 140 24.46 8.18 -0.79
CA PRO A 140 24.35 6.72 -0.75
C PRO A 140 23.73 6.21 -2.05
N LYS A 141 24.15 5.02 -2.48
CA LYS A 141 23.65 4.38 -3.70
C LYS A 141 22.38 3.55 -3.48
N SER A 142 22.10 3.23 -2.22
CA SER A 142 20.95 2.42 -1.83
C SER A 142 20.40 2.87 -0.48
N VAL A 143 19.17 2.48 -0.19
CA VAL A 143 18.49 2.71 1.08
C VAL A 143 17.93 1.40 1.63
N ILE A 144 17.96 1.25 2.95
CA ILE A 144 17.21 0.22 3.66
C ILE A 144 15.99 0.88 4.29
N ILE A 145 14.80 0.41 3.92
CA ILE A 145 13.54 0.81 4.52
C ILE A 145 13.21 -0.18 5.62
N TYR A 146 13.20 0.30 6.86
CA TYR A 146 12.93 -0.52 8.04
C TYR A 146 11.44 -0.69 8.30
N LYS A 147 10.65 0.31 7.91
CA LYS A 147 9.21 0.34 8.16
C LYS A 147 8.52 1.27 7.17
N GLU A 148 7.40 0.83 6.65
CA GLU A 148 6.43 1.66 5.97
C GLU A 148 5.27 1.92 6.93
N VAL A 149 4.94 3.19 7.17
CA VAL A 149 3.84 3.56 8.08
C VAL A 149 2.53 3.80 7.34
N SER A 150 2.51 3.50 6.04
CA SER A 150 1.29 3.55 5.23
C SER A 150 0.15 2.83 5.93
N GLY A 151 -0.85 3.61 6.33
CA GLY A 151 -1.96 3.15 7.15
C GLY A 151 -3.24 2.96 6.33
N PHE A 152 -4.13 2.15 6.88
CA PHE A 152 -5.48 1.93 6.38
C PHE A 152 -6.42 1.94 7.58
N ASN A 153 -7.04 3.08 7.82
CA ASN A 153 -7.96 3.29 8.93
C ASN A 153 -9.38 3.40 8.39
N PHE A 154 -10.30 2.66 8.97
CA PHE A 154 -11.67 2.59 8.50
C PHE A 154 -12.65 3.11 9.54
N PRO A 155 -13.87 3.57 9.14
CA PRO A 155 -14.96 3.85 10.06
C PRO A 155 -15.30 2.64 10.93
N GLU A 156 -15.71 2.87 12.19
CA GLU A 156 -15.96 1.81 13.18
C GLU A 156 -16.98 0.74 12.75
N LYS A 157 -17.94 1.11 11.87
CA LYS A 157 -18.96 0.20 11.33
C LYS A 157 -18.43 -0.81 10.31
N THR A 158 -17.13 -0.82 10.06
CA THR A 158 -16.51 -1.67 9.04
C THR A 158 -16.34 -3.10 9.54
N THR A 159 -16.68 -4.05 8.69
CA THR A 159 -16.36 -5.47 8.86
C THR A 159 -15.36 -5.93 7.81
N THR A 160 -14.76 -7.09 8.03
CA THR A 160 -13.63 -7.57 7.24
C THR A 160 -13.89 -8.96 6.66
N PHE A 161 -13.23 -9.22 5.52
CA PHE A 161 -13.11 -10.56 4.92
C PHE A 161 -11.64 -10.75 4.54
N LEU A 162 -10.85 -11.29 5.47
CA LEU A 162 -9.39 -11.30 5.42
C LEU A 162 -8.84 -12.71 5.59
N CYS A 163 -7.76 -13.03 4.87
CA CYS A 163 -6.99 -14.25 5.04
C CYS A 163 -5.87 -14.00 6.07
N PRO A 164 -5.88 -14.67 7.23
CA PRO A 164 -4.84 -14.47 8.23
C PRO A 164 -3.48 -14.97 7.74
N GLN A 165 -2.44 -14.18 7.99
CA GLN A 165 -1.06 -14.59 7.76
C GLN A 165 -0.61 -15.55 8.86
N ILE A 166 -0.01 -16.69 8.49
CA ILE A 166 0.53 -17.65 9.45
C ILE A 166 1.94 -17.24 9.92
N THR A 167 2.32 -17.67 11.11
CA THR A 167 3.70 -17.57 11.58
C THR A 167 4.62 -18.51 10.81
N PRO A 168 5.85 -18.07 10.45
CA PRO A 168 6.81 -18.90 9.75
C PRO A 168 7.15 -20.21 10.49
N MET A 169 7.51 -21.25 9.75
CA MET A 169 7.98 -22.53 10.27
C MET A 169 6.95 -23.30 11.10
N THR A 170 5.66 -23.10 10.81
CA THR A 170 4.54 -23.74 11.52
C THR A 170 3.89 -24.81 10.64
N GLY A 171 3.63 -25.99 11.19
CA GLY A 171 2.94 -27.07 10.48
C GLY A 171 3.61 -27.48 9.17
N TRP A 172 2.84 -27.65 8.11
CA TRP A 172 3.35 -27.95 6.77
C TRP A 172 3.94 -26.71 6.07
N GLU A 173 3.70 -25.50 6.60
CA GLU A 173 4.23 -24.22 6.16
C GLU A 173 5.68 -23.98 6.63
N ARG A 174 6.42 -25.01 6.96
CA ARG A 174 7.76 -24.93 7.57
C ARG A 174 8.75 -24.08 6.78
N THR A 175 8.56 -23.99 5.47
CA THR A 175 9.47 -23.26 4.57
C THR A 175 9.01 -21.85 4.24
N LYS A 176 7.72 -21.57 4.37
CA LYS A 176 7.09 -20.30 4.01
C LYS A 176 5.77 -20.12 4.75
N PRO A 177 5.25 -18.87 4.87
CA PRO A 177 3.90 -18.65 5.35
C PRO A 177 2.85 -19.33 4.46
N SER A 178 1.75 -19.78 5.05
CA SER A 178 0.57 -20.23 4.32
C SER A 178 -0.20 -19.06 3.74
N TYR A 179 -0.87 -19.33 2.61
CA TYR A 179 -1.86 -18.44 2.01
C TYR A 179 -3.23 -19.14 1.85
N GLU A 180 -3.41 -20.28 2.51
CA GLU A 180 -4.58 -21.13 2.39
C GLU A 180 -5.34 -21.25 3.72
N GLU A 181 -5.37 -20.16 4.48
CA GLU A 181 -6.09 -20.08 5.74
C GLU A 181 -7.56 -19.69 5.53
N GLU A 182 -8.41 -20.01 6.50
CA GLU A 182 -9.83 -19.72 6.44
C GLU A 182 -10.10 -18.21 6.60
N TYR A 183 -10.95 -17.67 5.73
CA TYR A 183 -11.48 -16.33 5.86
C TYR A 183 -12.61 -16.30 6.87
N THR A 184 -12.66 -15.27 7.70
CA THR A 184 -13.79 -15.02 8.58
C THR A 184 -14.68 -13.94 7.98
N PRO A 185 -15.89 -14.27 7.47
CA PRO A 185 -16.82 -13.31 6.92
C PRO A 185 -17.34 -12.35 8.01
N ASP A 186 -17.50 -11.08 7.65
CA ASP A 186 -18.04 -10.03 8.51
C ASP A 186 -17.39 -9.93 9.91
N ALA A 187 -16.10 -10.23 9.98
CA ALA A 187 -15.35 -10.15 11.23
C ALA A 187 -15.19 -8.68 11.69
N GLN A 188 -15.11 -8.47 12.99
CA GLN A 188 -14.84 -7.15 13.56
C GLN A 188 -13.36 -6.76 13.33
N MET A 189 -13.09 -5.49 13.05
CA MET A 189 -11.73 -4.99 12.85
C MET A 189 -10.84 -5.09 14.09
N ASN A 190 -11.40 -4.89 15.27
CA ASN A 190 -10.66 -4.82 16.53
C ASN A 190 -10.22 -6.18 17.09
N VAL A 191 -10.35 -7.24 16.31
CA VAL A 191 -9.91 -8.59 16.65
C VAL A 191 -8.54 -8.82 16.01
N LYS A 192 -7.62 -9.41 16.75
CA LYS A 192 -6.35 -9.87 16.19
C LYS A 192 -6.59 -10.99 15.17
N SER A 193 -5.74 -11.08 14.16
CA SER A 193 -5.70 -12.22 13.26
C SER A 193 -5.44 -13.51 14.04
N GLN A 194 -5.81 -14.65 13.49
CA GLN A 194 -5.70 -15.97 14.13
C GLN A 194 -4.29 -16.23 14.70
N PHE A 195 -3.25 -15.78 14.02
CA PHE A 195 -1.86 -15.99 14.43
C PHE A 195 -1.19 -14.73 15.00
N GLY A 196 -1.90 -13.58 15.04
CA GLY A 196 -1.39 -12.32 15.61
C GLY A 196 -0.30 -11.64 14.78
N VAL A 197 -0.21 -11.94 13.47
CA VAL A 197 0.82 -11.40 12.57
C VAL A 197 0.25 -10.73 11.32
N GLY A 198 -1.03 -10.42 11.32
CA GLY A 198 -1.70 -9.70 10.24
C GLY A 198 -2.34 -10.58 9.18
N TYR A 199 -2.50 -10.04 7.97
CA TYR A 199 -3.31 -10.62 6.91
C TYR A 199 -2.61 -10.51 5.55
N THR A 200 -2.80 -11.52 4.72
CA THR A 200 -2.27 -11.57 3.35
C THR A 200 -3.07 -10.65 2.43
N PHE A 201 -2.41 -9.91 1.56
CA PHE A 201 -3.09 -9.19 0.47
C PHE A 201 -3.63 -10.16 -0.60
N PRO A 202 -4.77 -9.81 -1.25
CA PRO A 202 -5.61 -8.62 -1.06
C PRO A 202 -6.52 -8.72 0.16
N CYS A 203 -6.88 -7.58 0.74
CA CYS A 203 -7.70 -7.46 1.93
C CYS A 203 -9.01 -6.73 1.62
N LEU A 204 -10.15 -7.36 1.88
CA LEU A 204 -11.47 -6.82 1.59
C LEU A 204 -12.17 -6.34 2.87
N PHE A 205 -12.77 -5.16 2.79
CA PHE A 205 -13.50 -4.49 3.87
C PHE A 205 -14.90 -4.07 3.39
N LYS A 206 -15.90 -4.22 4.26
CA LYS A 206 -17.25 -3.71 4.06
C LYS A 206 -17.48 -2.56 5.02
N VAL A 207 -17.67 -1.34 4.52
CA VAL A 207 -17.89 -0.13 5.32
C VAL A 207 -19.39 0.03 5.59
N GLY A 208 -19.94 -0.83 6.45
CA GLY A 208 -21.37 -0.89 6.71
C GLY A 208 -22.18 -1.00 5.41
N GLU A 209 -23.19 -0.15 5.24
CA GLU A 209 -24.00 -0.08 4.02
C GLU A 209 -23.48 0.95 3.00
N ASP A 210 -22.35 1.61 3.28
CA ASP A 210 -21.82 2.66 2.40
C ASP A 210 -21.01 2.11 1.22
N GLY A 211 -20.41 0.92 1.37
CA GLY A 211 -19.69 0.29 0.29
C GLY A 211 -18.58 -0.67 0.70
N TRP A 212 -17.69 -0.93 -0.23
CA TRP A 212 -16.61 -1.91 -0.14
C TRP A 212 -15.27 -1.27 -0.47
N VAL A 213 -14.23 -1.75 0.19
CA VAL A 213 -12.84 -1.32 -0.06
C VAL A 213 -11.96 -2.56 -0.16
N LEU A 214 -11.21 -2.66 -1.25
CA LEU A 214 -10.15 -3.66 -1.41
C LEU A 214 -8.80 -2.98 -1.29
N VAL A 215 -7.98 -3.44 -0.37
CA VAL A 215 -6.59 -2.98 -0.20
C VAL A 215 -5.64 -4.05 -0.69
N SER A 216 -4.66 -3.65 -1.50
CA SER A 216 -3.63 -4.55 -2.03
C SER A 216 -2.35 -3.80 -2.38
N GLU A 217 -1.41 -4.50 -3.00
CA GLU A 217 -0.19 -3.94 -3.56
C GLU A 217 0.04 -4.44 -4.99
N THR A 218 0.82 -3.69 -5.76
CA THR A 218 1.27 -4.08 -7.09
C THR A 218 2.62 -3.44 -7.44
N GLY A 219 3.32 -3.97 -8.44
CA GLY A 219 4.63 -3.47 -8.83
C GLY A 219 5.74 -3.86 -7.85
N VAL A 220 5.59 -4.97 -7.14
CA VAL A 220 6.65 -5.54 -6.29
C VAL A 220 7.80 -5.99 -7.17
N SER A 221 9.01 -5.52 -6.86
CA SER A 221 10.24 -5.88 -7.56
C SER A 221 11.13 -6.79 -6.70
N SER A 222 12.20 -7.31 -7.29
CA SER A 222 13.21 -8.09 -6.53
C SER A 222 13.93 -7.30 -5.43
N ALA A 223 13.83 -5.97 -5.45
CA ALA A 223 14.45 -5.08 -4.46
C ALA A 223 13.52 -4.75 -3.28
N TYR A 224 12.26 -5.19 -3.33
CA TYR A 224 11.28 -4.90 -2.29
C TYR A 224 10.52 -6.17 -1.91
N PRO A 225 10.41 -6.53 -0.63
CA PRO A 225 9.69 -7.73 -0.24
C PRO A 225 8.19 -7.56 -0.52
N GLY A 226 7.50 -8.65 -0.84
CA GLY A 226 6.05 -8.71 -0.74
C GLY A 226 5.63 -8.33 0.68
N SER A 227 4.66 -7.46 0.83
CA SER A 227 4.17 -7.03 2.13
C SER A 227 2.80 -7.63 2.45
N ARG A 228 2.33 -7.38 3.64
CA ARG A 228 1.02 -7.80 4.12
C ARG A 228 0.36 -6.66 4.91
N LEU A 229 -0.90 -6.84 5.25
CA LEU A 229 -1.59 -5.97 6.18
C LEU A 229 -1.24 -6.38 7.62
N SER A 230 -0.93 -5.41 8.49
CA SER A 230 -0.70 -5.68 9.92
C SER A 230 -1.97 -6.18 10.62
N ASP A 231 -1.86 -6.63 11.88
CA ASP A 231 -2.99 -6.64 12.78
C ASP A 231 -3.53 -5.23 13.02
N TYR A 232 -4.79 -5.15 13.44
CA TYR A 232 -5.41 -3.89 13.85
C TYR A 232 -4.77 -3.36 15.15
N GLU A 233 -4.38 -2.10 15.14
CA GLU A 233 -3.95 -1.37 16.35
C GLU A 233 -4.99 -0.29 16.69
N PRO A 234 -5.55 -0.27 17.91
CA PRO A 234 -6.46 0.78 18.35
C PRO A 234 -5.87 2.18 18.15
N GLY A 235 -6.64 3.07 17.53
CA GLY A 235 -6.23 4.44 17.23
C GLY A 235 -5.27 4.61 16.04
N LYS A 236 -4.82 3.51 15.41
CA LYS A 236 -3.96 3.55 14.20
C LYS A 236 -4.57 2.82 13.01
N GLY A 237 -5.49 1.88 13.24
CA GLY A 237 -6.02 0.99 12.21
C GLY A 237 -5.01 -0.08 11.79
N TYR A 238 -4.98 -0.38 10.51
CA TYR A 238 -4.01 -1.29 9.89
C TYR A 238 -2.86 -0.51 9.25
N THR A 239 -1.72 -1.17 9.08
CA THR A 239 -0.55 -0.63 8.36
C THR A 239 0.06 -1.69 7.45
N VAL A 240 0.90 -1.26 6.53
CA VAL A 240 1.77 -2.18 5.79
C VAL A 240 2.73 -2.85 6.77
N ALA A 241 2.86 -4.17 6.68
CA ALA A 241 3.80 -4.97 7.46
C ALA A 241 4.74 -5.73 6.53
N PHE A 242 6.02 -5.77 6.92
CA PHE A 242 7.09 -6.45 6.21
C PHE A 242 7.19 -7.92 6.61
N PRO A 243 7.98 -8.75 5.90
CA PRO A 243 8.18 -10.15 6.23
C PRO A 243 8.56 -10.36 7.69
N GLN A 244 8.13 -11.48 8.23
CA GLN A 244 8.51 -11.90 9.57
C GLN A 244 9.90 -12.54 9.54
N LYS A 245 10.61 -12.45 10.66
CA LYS A 245 11.84 -13.19 10.84
C LYS A 245 11.60 -14.69 10.66
N GLY A 246 12.40 -15.34 9.82
CA GLY A 246 12.32 -16.77 9.55
C GLY A 246 11.44 -17.15 8.35
N GLU A 247 10.74 -16.21 7.73
CA GLU A 247 10.05 -16.48 6.46
C GLU A 247 11.04 -16.97 5.39
N ASN A 248 10.54 -17.79 4.46
CA ASN A 248 11.33 -18.39 3.38
C ASN A 248 12.60 -19.11 3.90
N ASN A 249 12.47 -19.94 4.94
CA ASN A 249 13.60 -20.61 5.63
C ASN A 249 14.69 -19.66 6.18
N GLY A 250 14.33 -18.43 6.48
CA GLY A 250 15.29 -17.42 6.91
C GLY A 250 16.18 -16.88 5.79
N VAL A 251 15.88 -17.19 4.54
CA VAL A 251 16.60 -16.68 3.38
C VAL A 251 15.96 -15.37 2.93
N GLY A 252 16.78 -14.31 2.88
CA GLY A 252 16.32 -12.98 2.49
C GLY A 252 16.39 -11.97 3.65
N SER A 253 15.75 -10.84 3.47
CA SER A 253 15.72 -9.73 4.42
C SER A 253 14.31 -9.46 4.89
N GLU A 254 14.18 -9.10 6.16
CA GLU A 254 12.94 -8.57 6.75
C GLU A 254 12.68 -7.12 6.29
N PHE A 255 13.64 -6.48 5.63
CA PHE A 255 13.59 -5.09 5.23
C PHE A 255 13.73 -4.95 3.71
N ALA A 256 13.18 -3.86 3.16
CA ALA A 256 13.40 -3.52 1.77
C ALA A 256 14.75 -2.84 1.57
N GLY A 257 15.49 -3.27 0.55
CA GLY A 257 16.76 -2.66 0.16
C GLY A 257 16.72 -2.22 -1.30
N ILE A 258 16.44 -0.94 -1.57
CA ILE A 258 16.27 -0.42 -2.93
C ILE A 258 17.44 0.47 -3.36
N PRO A 259 17.83 0.47 -4.64
CA PRO A 259 18.80 1.42 -5.18
C PRO A 259 18.23 2.85 -5.09
N LEU A 260 19.09 3.87 -5.06
CA LEU A 260 18.66 5.28 -5.04
C LEU A 260 19.06 6.01 -6.33
N PRO A 261 18.18 6.82 -6.93
CA PRO A 261 16.77 6.97 -6.54
C PRO A 261 15.98 5.67 -6.75
N GLY A 262 14.95 5.45 -5.96
CA GLY A 262 14.17 4.22 -6.02
C GLY A 262 12.78 4.35 -5.44
N GLU A 263 11.93 3.40 -5.79
CA GLU A 263 10.50 3.44 -5.51
C GLU A 263 10.05 2.25 -4.68
N THR A 264 8.99 2.49 -3.89
CA THR A 264 8.23 1.40 -3.25
C THR A 264 7.24 0.78 -4.25
N PRO A 265 6.70 -0.41 -3.98
CA PRO A 265 5.50 -0.86 -4.67
C PRO A 265 4.35 0.13 -4.52
N TRP A 266 3.39 0.05 -5.44
CA TRP A 266 2.13 0.76 -5.31
C TRP A 266 1.26 0.12 -4.23
N ARG A 267 0.65 0.95 -3.38
CA ARG A 267 -0.45 0.58 -2.49
C ARG A 267 -1.73 0.93 -3.22
N THR A 268 -2.61 -0.05 -3.38
CA THR A 268 -3.85 0.10 -4.14
C THR A 268 -5.06 0.01 -3.23
N ILE A 269 -6.04 0.86 -3.49
CA ILE A 269 -7.28 0.99 -2.73
C ILE A 269 -8.41 1.08 -3.77
N THR A 270 -9.12 -0.02 -3.99
CA THR A 270 -10.30 -0.04 -4.86
C THR A 270 -11.55 0.17 -4.03
N VAL A 271 -12.41 1.08 -4.44
CA VAL A 271 -13.60 1.50 -3.69
C VAL A 271 -14.86 1.34 -4.54
N GLY A 272 -15.90 0.76 -3.97
CA GLY A 272 -17.18 0.61 -4.67
C GLY A 272 -18.38 0.67 -3.74
N ALA A 273 -19.50 1.23 -4.21
CA ALA A 273 -20.78 1.11 -3.53
C ALA A 273 -21.34 -0.33 -3.57
N SER A 274 -20.77 -1.17 -4.41
CA SER A 274 -21.04 -2.61 -4.54
C SER A 274 -19.74 -3.36 -4.80
N LEU A 275 -19.78 -4.69 -4.89
CA LEU A 275 -18.61 -5.51 -5.23
C LEU A 275 -18.21 -5.43 -6.72
N ALA A 276 -19.05 -4.90 -7.61
CA ALA A 276 -18.74 -4.84 -9.03
C ALA A 276 -17.43 -4.10 -9.33
N PRO A 277 -17.16 -2.87 -8.83
CA PRO A 277 -15.87 -2.21 -9.02
C PRO A 277 -14.68 -3.01 -8.45
N ILE A 278 -14.89 -3.74 -7.34
CA ILE A 278 -13.85 -4.59 -6.74
C ILE A 278 -13.45 -5.73 -7.69
N VAL A 279 -14.43 -6.37 -8.32
CA VAL A 279 -14.18 -7.46 -9.28
C VAL A 279 -13.61 -6.93 -10.59
N GLU A 280 -14.04 -5.76 -11.02
CA GLU A 280 -13.72 -5.21 -12.34
C GLU A 280 -12.44 -4.36 -12.38
N THR A 281 -11.85 -4.00 -11.22
CA THR A 281 -10.68 -3.11 -11.18
C THR A 281 -9.55 -3.61 -12.05
N THR A 282 -8.91 -2.68 -12.75
CA THR A 282 -7.73 -2.91 -13.57
C THR A 282 -6.50 -2.19 -13.01
N ILE A 283 -6.59 -1.69 -11.77
CA ILE A 283 -5.55 -0.84 -11.15
C ILE A 283 -4.12 -1.41 -11.25
N PRO A 284 -3.85 -2.72 -11.13
CA PRO A 284 -2.50 -3.24 -11.31
C PRO A 284 -1.91 -2.95 -12.69
N TYR A 285 -2.75 -2.96 -13.72
CA TYR A 285 -2.33 -2.70 -15.11
C TYR A 285 -2.31 -1.20 -15.44
N ASP A 286 -3.06 -0.37 -14.71
CA ASP A 286 -3.08 1.07 -14.91
C ASP A 286 -1.77 1.73 -14.46
N VAL A 287 -1.13 1.16 -13.44
CA VAL A 287 0.01 1.79 -12.74
C VAL A 287 1.34 1.03 -12.89
N VAL A 288 1.31 -0.16 -13.49
CA VAL A 288 2.52 -0.99 -13.72
C VAL A 288 2.60 -1.37 -15.18
N GLU A 289 3.71 -0.98 -15.82
CA GLU A 289 4.00 -1.38 -17.20
C GLU A 289 4.37 -2.88 -17.26
N PRO A 290 4.03 -3.57 -18.35
CA PRO A 290 4.45 -4.94 -18.57
C PRO A 290 5.98 -5.07 -18.50
N LEU A 291 6.48 -6.06 -17.76
CA LEU A 291 7.92 -6.30 -17.62
C LEU A 291 8.54 -6.96 -18.87
N TYR A 292 7.72 -7.65 -19.65
CA TYR A 292 8.14 -8.33 -20.88
C TYR A 292 6.94 -8.56 -21.79
N GLU A 293 7.22 -8.77 -23.06
CA GLU A 293 6.26 -9.27 -24.03
C GLU A 293 6.43 -10.78 -24.20
N ALA A 294 5.32 -11.51 -24.30
CA ALA A 294 5.38 -12.94 -24.54
C ALA A 294 6.00 -13.23 -25.90
N SER A 295 6.99 -14.11 -25.95
CA SER A 295 7.68 -14.50 -27.19
C SER A 295 6.79 -15.31 -28.15
N GLN A 296 5.67 -15.80 -27.67
CA GLN A 296 4.69 -16.56 -28.45
C GLN A 296 3.29 -16.36 -27.88
N ASN A 297 2.28 -16.57 -28.72
CA ASN A 297 0.87 -16.52 -28.29
C ASN A 297 0.51 -17.85 -27.59
N TYR A 298 0.39 -17.83 -26.28
CA TYR A 298 -0.04 -18.97 -25.47
C TYR A 298 -1.55 -19.17 -25.60
N LYS A 299 -1.97 -20.41 -25.83
CA LYS A 299 -3.38 -20.77 -25.87
C LYS A 299 -3.83 -21.32 -24.54
N PRO A 300 -4.99 -20.88 -24.01
CA PRO A 300 -5.58 -21.51 -22.84
C PRO A 300 -5.81 -23.01 -23.09
N SER A 301 -5.45 -23.83 -22.09
CA SER A 301 -5.55 -25.29 -22.22
C SER A 301 -6.10 -25.90 -20.95
N ARG A 302 -6.56 -27.14 -21.04
CA ARG A 302 -6.86 -27.96 -19.88
C ARG A 302 -5.60 -28.73 -19.48
N TYR A 303 -5.39 -28.88 -18.17
CA TYR A 303 -4.29 -29.67 -17.64
C TYR A 303 -4.77 -30.47 -16.42
N THR A 304 -4.05 -31.52 -16.08
CA THR A 304 -4.21 -32.25 -14.83
C THR A 304 -3.21 -31.72 -13.82
N TRP A 305 -3.66 -31.50 -12.60
CA TRP A 305 -2.82 -31.08 -11.51
C TRP A 305 -2.67 -32.24 -10.51
N SER A 306 -1.47 -32.75 -10.42
CA SER A 306 -1.16 -33.94 -9.62
C SER A 306 -0.73 -33.66 -8.18
N TRP A 307 -0.99 -32.45 -7.67
CA TRP A 307 -0.58 -32.01 -6.33
C TRP A 307 -0.95 -33.00 -5.21
N LEU A 308 -2.18 -33.48 -5.19
CA LEU A 308 -2.64 -34.43 -4.19
C LEU A 308 -2.02 -35.84 -4.38
N ILE A 309 -1.75 -36.22 -5.62
CA ILE A 309 -1.18 -37.51 -5.98
C ILE A 309 0.30 -37.58 -5.59
N TRP A 310 1.03 -36.48 -5.66
CA TRP A 310 2.44 -36.40 -5.25
C TRP A 310 2.68 -36.61 -3.74
N GLN A 311 1.64 -36.54 -2.95
CA GLN A 311 1.72 -36.88 -1.53
C GLN A 311 1.74 -38.39 -1.31
N ASP A 312 1.43 -39.19 -2.33
CA ASP A 312 1.57 -40.66 -2.33
C ASP A 312 2.93 -41.05 -2.91
N GLU A 313 3.86 -41.42 -2.06
CA GLU A 313 5.22 -41.82 -2.45
C GLU A 313 5.27 -43.01 -3.42
N SER A 314 4.16 -43.75 -3.56
CA SER A 314 4.07 -44.88 -4.50
C SER A 314 3.77 -44.49 -5.93
N ILE A 315 3.38 -43.21 -6.18
CA ILE A 315 2.98 -42.71 -7.50
C ILE A 315 4.06 -41.79 -8.07
N ASN A 316 4.65 -42.19 -9.19
CA ASN A 316 5.66 -41.44 -9.90
C ASN A 316 5.10 -40.73 -11.15
N TYR A 317 5.94 -39.99 -11.86
CA TYR A 317 5.56 -39.29 -13.06
C TYR A 317 4.98 -40.20 -14.15
N ASP A 318 5.59 -41.38 -14.38
CA ASP A 318 5.17 -42.33 -15.42
C ASP A 318 3.77 -42.91 -15.14
N ASP A 319 3.41 -43.04 -13.87
CA ASP A 319 2.08 -43.53 -13.47
C ASP A 319 1.00 -42.44 -13.72
N GLN A 320 1.38 -41.19 -13.71
CA GLN A 320 0.46 -40.06 -13.98
C GLN A 320 0.26 -39.80 -15.47
N VAL A 321 1.21 -40.21 -16.32
CA VAL A 321 1.16 -40.01 -17.77
C VAL A 321 0.39 -41.12 -18.48
N LYS A 322 0.22 -42.29 -17.85
CA LYS A 322 -0.61 -43.40 -18.35
C LYS A 322 -2.09 -43.15 -18.17
#